data_02e3258d8a5560e3f04be7d73e87ac88
#
_entry.id   02e3258d8a5560e3f04be7d73e87ac88
#
_cell.length_a   1.000
_cell.length_b   1.000
_cell.length_c   1.000
_cell.angle_alpha   90.00
_cell.angle_beta   90.00
_cell.angle_gamma   90.00
#
_symmetry.space_group_name_H-M   'P 1'
#
loop_
_entity.id
_entity.type
_entity.pdbx_description
1 polymer ?
#
loop_
_entity_poly.entity_id
_entity_poly.type
_entity_poly.pdbx_seq_one_letter_code
_entity_poly.pdbx_strand_id
1 'polypeptide(L)'
;MDYKELAKVFYMDSSSNREANLAAEEARRRDSVGTFRLGYETQAGELFLAVPKELSALTEQVLRTERKVTALLNGMNLLAANAVLRGLVFDEVVFTNAIEGIHSTRRQIKDALESVSNDASRRRFKELALLYMDIASGKAEEPTTPEGVRAIYDRVMDGELDDAHVPDGRLFRKDGVDVIAGGVNVIHRGLEPEEKIVEAMASMLALAEDEGLPSLYAALASHYLFEYAHPFY
;
A
#
# COMPACT_ATOMS: atom_id res chain seq x y z
N MET A 1 -23.38 -0.42 -3.64
CA MET A 1 -22.82 -0.69 -2.31
C MET A 1 -23.65 0.07 -1.29
N ASP A 2 -24.20 -0.63 -0.31
CA ASP A 2 -24.97 0.00 0.78
C ASP A 2 -24.06 0.59 1.86
N TYR A 3 -22.82 0.15 1.94
CA TYR A 3 -21.82 0.67 2.89
C TYR A 3 -21.06 1.85 2.27
N LYS A 4 -21.47 3.07 2.64
CA LYS A 4 -20.94 4.33 2.08
C LYS A 4 -19.86 4.88 2.96
N GLU A 5 -18.92 5.62 2.38
CA GLU A 5 -17.94 6.42 3.13
C GLU A 5 -18.65 7.39 4.09
N LEU A 6 -18.06 7.62 5.27
CA LEU A 6 -18.65 8.52 6.27
C LEU A 6 -18.84 9.94 5.73
N ALA A 7 -17.89 10.46 4.96
CA ALA A 7 -18.04 11.74 4.30
C ALA A 7 -19.26 11.77 3.37
N LYS A 8 -19.50 10.68 2.62
CA LYS A 8 -20.68 10.57 1.76
C LYS A 8 -21.98 10.49 2.55
N VAL A 9 -21.98 9.81 3.69
CA VAL A 9 -23.12 9.78 4.61
C VAL A 9 -23.46 11.19 5.08
N PHE A 10 -22.44 11.96 5.49
CA PHE A 10 -22.60 13.35 5.93
C PHE A 10 -23.22 14.23 4.85
N TYR A 11 -22.71 14.19 3.61
CA TYR A 11 -23.22 15.04 2.52
C TYR A 11 -24.59 14.62 2.00
N MET A 12 -25.00 13.37 2.23
CA MET A 12 -26.33 12.88 1.85
C MET A 12 -27.40 13.17 2.91
N ASP A 13 -27.01 13.50 4.14
CA ASP A 13 -27.92 13.86 5.22
C ASP A 13 -28.26 15.37 5.12
N SER A 14 -29.50 15.68 4.76
CA SER A 14 -30.03 17.04 4.68
C SER A 14 -30.67 17.53 5.99
N SER A 15 -30.61 16.73 7.07
CA SER A 15 -31.19 17.11 8.35
C SER A 15 -30.33 18.14 9.10
N SER A 16 -30.95 18.89 10.03
CA SER A 16 -30.24 19.79 10.94
C SER A 16 -29.29 19.04 11.91
N ASN A 17 -29.47 17.73 12.07
CA ASN A 17 -28.71 16.90 13.01
C ASN A 17 -27.63 16.05 12.34
N ARG A 18 -27.24 16.38 11.11
CA ARG A 18 -26.31 15.58 10.28
C ARG A 18 -24.99 15.24 10.99
N GLU A 19 -24.46 16.14 11.82
CA GLU A 19 -23.22 15.88 12.58
C GLU A 19 -23.44 14.82 13.65
N ALA A 20 -24.53 14.91 14.40
CA ALA A 20 -24.89 13.89 15.39
C ALA A 20 -25.19 12.52 14.73
N ASN A 21 -25.85 12.55 13.58
CA ASN A 21 -26.15 11.33 12.81
C ASN A 21 -24.86 10.69 12.26
N LEU A 22 -23.90 11.48 11.81
CA LEU A 22 -22.59 11.02 11.39
C LEU A 22 -21.82 10.36 12.53
N ALA A 23 -21.76 11.03 13.69
CA ALA A 23 -21.09 10.51 14.89
C ALA A 23 -21.75 9.18 15.37
N ALA A 24 -23.09 9.11 15.33
CA ALA A 24 -23.81 7.88 15.67
C ALA A 24 -23.52 6.74 14.67
N GLU A 25 -23.44 7.04 13.37
CA GLU A 25 -23.11 6.04 12.35
C GLU A 25 -21.65 5.58 12.48
N GLU A 26 -20.73 6.47 12.76
CA GLU A 26 -19.33 6.11 13.03
C GLU A 26 -19.22 5.20 14.26
N ALA A 27 -19.82 5.58 15.38
CA ALA A 27 -19.85 4.76 16.59
C ALA A 27 -20.46 3.40 16.33
N ARG A 28 -21.59 3.34 15.62
CA ARG A 28 -22.23 2.08 15.22
C ARG A 28 -21.31 1.16 14.41
N ARG A 29 -20.50 1.75 13.50
CA ARG A 29 -19.53 0.98 12.70
C ARG A 29 -18.37 0.50 13.55
N ARG A 30 -17.82 1.37 14.39
CA ARG A 30 -16.70 1.07 15.28
C ARG A 30 -17.04 -0.03 16.28
N ASP A 31 -18.26 -0.03 16.82
CA ASP A 31 -18.72 -0.97 17.83
C ASP A 31 -19.39 -2.23 17.24
N SER A 32 -19.41 -2.36 15.91
CA SER A 32 -19.97 -3.52 15.25
C SER A 32 -19.12 -4.78 15.49
N VAL A 33 -19.78 -5.93 15.64
CA VAL A 33 -19.13 -7.24 15.80
C VAL A 33 -18.20 -7.59 14.62
N GLY A 34 -18.47 -7.04 13.42
CA GLY A 34 -17.64 -7.22 12.22
C GLY A 34 -16.56 -6.16 12.06
N THR A 35 -16.10 -5.52 13.14
CA THR A 35 -15.09 -4.46 13.08
C THR A 35 -13.86 -4.85 13.88
N PHE A 36 -12.69 -4.73 13.24
CA PHE A 36 -11.38 -4.88 13.89
C PHE A 36 -10.89 -3.50 14.35
N ARG A 37 -10.56 -3.39 15.64
CA ARG A 37 -9.88 -2.22 16.22
C ARG A 37 -8.38 -2.41 15.98
N LEU A 38 -7.73 -1.43 15.37
CA LEU A 38 -6.34 -1.58 14.88
C LEU A 38 -5.30 -1.00 15.86
N GLY A 39 -5.75 -0.42 16.99
CA GLY A 39 -4.86 0.05 18.05
C GLY A 39 -3.98 1.24 17.69
N TYR A 40 -4.25 1.92 16.57
CA TYR A 40 -3.54 3.13 16.15
C TYR A 40 -4.45 4.35 16.21
N GLU A 41 -3.99 5.40 16.91
CA GLU A 41 -4.73 6.67 17.05
C GLU A 41 -4.38 7.64 15.92
N THR A 42 -5.41 8.02 15.15
CA THR A 42 -5.34 9.08 14.14
C THR A 42 -5.87 10.40 14.71
N GLN A 43 -5.77 11.49 13.96
CA GLN A 43 -6.41 12.76 14.33
C GLN A 43 -7.93 12.66 14.46
N ALA A 44 -8.55 11.69 13.77
CA ALA A 44 -9.99 11.44 13.80
C ALA A 44 -10.42 10.39 14.85
N GLY A 45 -9.48 9.84 15.63
CA GLY A 45 -9.68 8.79 16.62
C GLY A 45 -9.03 7.47 16.23
N GLU A 46 -9.32 6.41 16.99
CA GLU A 46 -8.72 5.09 16.75
C GLU A 46 -9.10 4.54 15.38
N LEU A 47 -8.08 4.09 14.65
CA LEU A 47 -8.25 3.43 13.36
C LEU A 47 -8.98 2.09 13.53
N PHE A 48 -9.95 1.84 12.67
CA PHE A 48 -10.70 0.58 12.65
C PHE A 48 -10.96 0.09 11.23
N LEU A 49 -11.07 -1.20 11.07
CA LEU A 49 -11.44 -1.83 9.81
C LEU A 49 -12.81 -2.52 9.97
N ALA A 50 -13.83 -1.96 9.36
CA ALA A 50 -15.16 -2.57 9.31
C ALA A 50 -15.28 -3.56 8.16
N VAL A 51 -15.89 -4.72 8.41
CA VAL A 51 -16.04 -5.80 7.43
C VAL A 51 -17.53 -5.95 7.05
N PRO A 52 -18.06 -5.12 6.14
CA PRO A 52 -19.40 -5.29 5.63
C PRO A 52 -19.51 -6.57 4.77
N LYS A 53 -20.74 -7.02 4.52
CA LYS A 53 -21.01 -8.23 3.72
C LYS A 53 -20.37 -8.22 2.33
N GLU A 54 -20.26 -7.02 1.71
CA GLU A 54 -19.64 -6.84 0.41
C GLU A 54 -18.13 -7.14 0.46
N LEU A 55 -17.45 -6.67 1.50
CA LEU A 55 -16.03 -6.96 1.70
C LEU A 55 -15.81 -8.44 1.97
N SER A 56 -16.64 -9.08 2.82
CA SER A 56 -16.57 -10.52 3.05
C SER A 56 -16.75 -11.33 1.78
N ALA A 57 -17.73 -10.96 0.93
CA ALA A 57 -17.97 -11.63 -0.34
C ALA A 57 -16.80 -11.47 -1.32
N LEU A 58 -16.23 -10.26 -1.39
CA LEU A 58 -15.05 -9.98 -2.22
C LEU A 58 -13.81 -10.76 -1.73
N THR A 59 -13.60 -10.81 -0.41
CA THR A 59 -12.52 -11.59 0.21
C THR A 59 -12.61 -13.06 -0.18
N GLU A 60 -13.80 -13.66 -0.08
CA GLU A 60 -13.99 -15.05 -0.49
C GLU A 60 -13.73 -15.25 -2.00
N GLN A 61 -14.13 -14.29 -2.83
CA GLN A 61 -13.84 -14.34 -4.27
C GLN A 61 -12.33 -14.28 -4.56
N VAL A 62 -11.59 -13.40 -3.88
CA VAL A 62 -10.12 -13.30 -3.99
C VAL A 62 -9.47 -14.61 -3.60
N LEU A 63 -9.80 -15.16 -2.42
CA LEU A 63 -9.24 -16.42 -1.93
C LEU A 63 -9.56 -17.63 -2.81
N ARG A 64 -10.76 -17.67 -3.41
CA ARG A 64 -11.10 -18.72 -4.40
C ARG A 64 -10.31 -18.58 -5.67
N THR A 65 -10.06 -17.36 -6.12
CA THR A 65 -9.30 -17.09 -7.34
C THR A 65 -7.83 -17.41 -7.12
N GLU A 66 -7.27 -17.00 -5.99
CA GLU A 66 -5.90 -17.33 -5.57
C GLU A 66 -5.68 -18.85 -5.60
N ARG A 67 -6.55 -19.63 -4.94
CA ARG A 67 -6.46 -21.10 -4.94
C ARG A 67 -6.46 -21.72 -6.35
N LYS A 68 -7.28 -21.15 -7.28
CA LYS A 68 -7.30 -21.62 -8.67
C LYS A 68 -5.98 -21.30 -9.39
N VAL A 69 -5.46 -20.09 -9.23
CA VAL A 69 -4.19 -19.66 -9.83
C VAL A 69 -3.03 -20.51 -9.31
N THR A 70 -2.97 -20.70 -7.99
CA THR A 70 -1.95 -21.55 -7.35
C THR A 70 -2.00 -23.00 -7.86
N ALA A 71 -3.21 -23.57 -7.98
CA ALA A 71 -3.38 -24.91 -8.52
C ALA A 71 -2.91 -25.03 -9.99
N LEU A 72 -3.20 -24.00 -10.82
CA LEU A 72 -2.74 -23.95 -12.21
C LEU A 72 -1.21 -23.85 -12.29
N LEU A 73 -0.59 -22.97 -11.51
CA LEU A 73 0.87 -22.80 -11.49
C LEU A 73 1.57 -24.07 -11.02
N ASN A 74 1.05 -24.73 -9.98
CA ASN A 74 1.58 -26.01 -9.47
C ASN A 74 1.43 -27.17 -10.48
N GLY A 75 0.47 -27.08 -11.40
CA GLY A 75 0.30 -28.04 -12.49
C GLY A 75 1.22 -27.81 -13.70
N MET A 76 1.93 -26.69 -13.74
CA MET A 76 2.87 -26.37 -14.82
C MET A 76 4.27 -26.93 -14.53
N ASN A 77 5.06 -27.19 -15.58
CA ASN A 77 6.49 -27.40 -15.38
C ASN A 77 7.15 -26.07 -14.93
N LEU A 78 8.25 -26.18 -14.19
CA LEU A 78 8.94 -25.04 -13.58
C LEU A 78 9.31 -23.93 -14.58
N LEU A 79 9.72 -24.30 -15.80
CA LEU A 79 10.09 -23.32 -16.83
C LEU A 79 8.88 -22.50 -17.29
N ALA A 80 7.74 -23.17 -17.52
CA ALA A 80 6.50 -22.50 -17.92
C ALA A 80 5.96 -21.61 -16.78
N ALA A 81 5.93 -22.10 -15.54
CA ALA A 81 5.51 -21.33 -14.38
C ALA A 81 6.36 -20.05 -14.20
N ASN A 82 7.67 -20.17 -14.28
CA ASN A 82 8.59 -19.04 -14.21
C ASN A 82 8.38 -18.04 -15.35
N ALA A 83 8.10 -18.50 -16.57
CA ALA A 83 7.82 -17.62 -17.70
C ALA A 83 6.52 -16.82 -17.49
N VAL A 84 5.47 -17.46 -16.94
CA VAL A 84 4.22 -16.79 -16.59
C VAL A 84 4.44 -15.75 -15.49
N LEU A 85 5.11 -16.13 -14.39
CA LEU A 85 5.41 -15.23 -13.27
C LEU A 85 6.21 -14.01 -13.73
N ARG A 86 7.25 -14.19 -14.55
CA ARG A 86 8.00 -13.06 -15.12
C ARG A 86 7.12 -12.15 -15.97
N GLY A 87 6.20 -12.70 -16.75
CA GLY A 87 5.25 -11.94 -17.54
C GLY A 87 4.35 -11.07 -16.65
N LEU A 88 3.83 -11.64 -15.56
CA LEU A 88 3.01 -10.92 -14.58
C LEU A 88 3.80 -9.83 -13.87
N VAL A 89 5.04 -10.08 -13.48
CA VAL A 89 5.92 -9.07 -12.87
C VAL A 89 6.12 -7.87 -13.82
N PHE A 90 6.34 -8.12 -15.11
CA PHE A 90 6.49 -7.02 -16.08
C PHE A 90 5.21 -6.19 -16.20
N ASP A 91 4.05 -6.83 -16.17
CA ASP A 91 2.77 -6.12 -16.18
C ASP A 91 2.59 -5.29 -14.91
N GLU A 92 2.88 -5.86 -13.75
CA GLU A 92 2.76 -5.19 -12.47
C GLU A 92 3.63 -3.93 -12.42
N VAL A 93 4.90 -4.03 -12.82
CA VAL A 93 5.81 -2.86 -12.87
C VAL A 93 5.28 -1.79 -13.82
N VAL A 94 4.74 -2.17 -15.00
CA VAL A 94 4.15 -1.22 -15.94
C VAL A 94 2.93 -0.52 -15.34
N PHE A 95 2.05 -1.26 -14.67
CA PHE A 95 0.83 -0.70 -14.07
C PHE A 95 1.15 0.17 -12.83
N THR A 96 2.06 -0.26 -11.97
CA THR A 96 2.50 0.52 -10.82
C THR A 96 3.11 1.86 -11.25
N ASN A 97 4.02 1.84 -12.23
CA ASN A 97 4.57 3.06 -12.80
C ASN A 97 3.49 3.98 -13.39
N ALA A 98 2.48 3.42 -14.06
CA ALA A 98 1.40 4.21 -14.64
C ALA A 98 0.55 4.92 -13.58
N ILE A 99 0.35 4.34 -12.39
CA ILE A 99 -0.34 4.97 -11.25
C ILE A 99 0.43 6.22 -10.80
N GLU A 100 1.75 6.16 -10.80
CA GLU A 100 2.65 7.28 -10.45
C GLU A 100 2.87 8.27 -11.62
N GLY A 101 2.17 8.10 -12.74
CA GLY A 101 2.33 8.94 -13.92
C GLY A 101 3.60 8.64 -14.75
N ILE A 102 4.30 7.56 -14.45
CA ILE A 102 5.52 7.14 -15.15
C ILE A 102 5.16 6.18 -16.28
N HIS A 103 5.42 6.60 -17.51
CA HIS A 103 5.16 5.76 -18.68
C HIS A 103 6.30 4.76 -18.90
N SER A 104 6.00 3.48 -18.80
CA SER A 104 6.92 2.38 -19.07
C SER A 104 6.25 1.30 -19.94
N THR A 105 7.05 0.49 -20.61
CA THR A 105 6.60 -0.64 -21.42
C THR A 105 7.27 -1.93 -20.97
N ARG A 106 6.62 -3.08 -21.17
CA ARG A 106 7.22 -4.40 -20.91
C ARG A 106 8.61 -4.57 -21.52
N ARG A 107 8.84 -4.00 -22.72
CA ARG A 107 10.13 -4.06 -23.42
C ARG A 107 11.19 -3.30 -22.63
N GLN A 108 10.89 -2.09 -22.16
CA GLN A 108 11.83 -1.29 -21.37
C GLN A 108 12.19 -1.98 -20.06
N ILE A 109 11.22 -2.59 -19.36
CA ILE A 109 11.47 -3.35 -18.14
C ILE A 109 12.37 -4.57 -18.42
N LYS A 110 12.07 -5.30 -19.50
CA LYS A 110 12.91 -6.43 -19.92
C LYS A 110 14.34 -6.00 -20.27
N ASP A 111 14.48 -4.95 -21.08
CA ASP A 111 15.77 -4.41 -21.50
C ASP A 111 16.56 -3.89 -20.27
N ALA A 112 15.88 -3.32 -19.26
CA ALA A 112 16.49 -2.91 -18.01
C ALA A 112 17.07 -4.08 -17.22
N LEU A 113 16.35 -5.20 -17.14
CA LEU A 113 16.83 -6.42 -16.47
C LEU A 113 18.04 -7.04 -17.16
N GLU A 114 18.10 -6.97 -18.49
CA GLU A 114 19.16 -7.58 -19.30
C GLU A 114 20.39 -6.65 -19.48
N SER A 115 20.24 -5.35 -19.17
CA SER A 115 21.30 -4.36 -19.38
C SER A 115 22.22 -4.17 -18.17
N VAL A 116 23.47 -3.84 -18.44
CA VAL A 116 24.48 -3.38 -17.46
C VAL A 116 24.55 -1.82 -17.48
N SER A 117 23.48 -1.15 -17.89
CA SER A 117 23.45 0.30 -18.04
C SER A 117 23.47 1.02 -16.68
N ASN A 118 24.20 2.13 -16.60
CA ASN A 118 24.23 3.05 -15.45
C ASN A 118 23.15 4.14 -15.53
N ASP A 119 22.20 4.04 -16.46
CA ASP A 119 21.06 4.95 -16.56
C ASP A 119 20.15 4.78 -15.33
N ALA A 120 19.87 5.85 -14.61
CA ALA A 120 19.11 5.86 -13.36
C ALA A 120 17.70 5.24 -13.55
N SER A 121 16.95 5.68 -14.58
CA SER A 121 15.59 5.18 -14.84
C SER A 121 15.55 3.67 -15.15
N ARG A 122 16.58 3.17 -15.85
CA ARG A 122 16.74 1.73 -16.10
C ARG A 122 17.10 0.97 -14.83
N ARG A 123 17.85 1.60 -13.91
CA ARG A 123 18.20 1.01 -12.62
C ARG A 123 16.97 0.84 -11.75
N ARG A 124 16.13 1.86 -11.61
CA ARG A 124 14.85 1.81 -10.89
C ARG A 124 13.97 0.67 -11.42
N PHE A 125 13.72 0.62 -12.71
CA PHE A 125 12.92 -0.45 -13.31
C PHE A 125 13.49 -1.83 -13.03
N LYS A 126 14.81 -1.97 -13.05
CA LYS A 126 15.50 -3.20 -12.73
C LYS A 126 15.30 -3.60 -11.27
N GLU A 127 15.56 -2.69 -10.33
CA GLU A 127 15.43 -2.98 -8.89
C GLU A 127 13.98 -3.28 -8.51
N LEU A 128 13.02 -2.53 -9.03
CA LEU A 128 11.60 -2.78 -8.81
C LEU A 128 11.19 -4.16 -9.37
N ALA A 129 11.59 -4.49 -10.60
CA ALA A 129 11.30 -5.81 -11.19
C ALA A 129 11.97 -6.96 -10.43
N LEU A 130 13.21 -6.77 -9.95
CA LEU A 130 13.91 -7.75 -9.12
C LEU A 130 13.19 -7.96 -7.78
N LEU A 131 12.72 -6.89 -7.13
CA LEU A 131 11.95 -6.97 -5.89
C LEU A 131 10.67 -7.78 -6.09
N TYR A 132 9.89 -7.50 -7.15
CA TYR A 132 8.69 -8.26 -7.46
C TYR A 132 9.00 -9.74 -7.81
N MET A 133 10.11 -10.01 -8.48
CA MET A 133 10.54 -11.40 -8.76
C MET A 133 10.94 -12.13 -7.47
N ASP A 134 11.59 -11.46 -6.54
CA ASP A 134 11.95 -12.01 -5.23
C ASP A 134 10.67 -12.33 -4.42
N ILE A 135 9.68 -11.42 -4.42
CA ILE A 135 8.36 -11.65 -3.80
C ILE A 135 7.68 -12.87 -4.46
N ALA A 136 7.57 -12.90 -5.78
CA ALA A 136 6.91 -13.98 -6.51
C ALA A 136 7.58 -15.35 -6.33
N SER A 137 8.89 -15.38 -6.03
CA SER A 137 9.65 -16.61 -5.77
C SER A 137 9.79 -16.97 -4.28
N GLY A 138 9.18 -16.19 -3.38
CA GLY A 138 9.26 -16.38 -1.93
C GLY A 138 10.66 -16.12 -1.35
N LYS A 139 11.48 -15.31 -2.02
CA LYS A 139 12.84 -14.95 -1.59
C LYS A 139 12.92 -13.56 -0.98
N ALA A 140 11.88 -12.74 -1.14
CA ALA A 140 11.84 -11.42 -0.53
C ALA A 140 11.77 -11.57 0.99
N GLU A 141 12.63 -10.84 1.69
CA GLU A 141 12.54 -10.68 3.13
C GLU A 141 11.57 -9.52 3.42
N GLU A 142 10.57 -9.79 4.23
CA GLU A 142 9.62 -8.77 4.67
C GLU A 142 10.32 -7.82 5.66
N PRO A 143 10.11 -6.49 5.55
CA PRO A 143 10.67 -5.57 6.51
C PRO A 143 9.98 -5.75 7.86
N THR A 144 10.75 -5.91 8.94
CA THR A 144 10.25 -6.04 10.31
C THR A 144 10.52 -4.79 11.15
N THR A 145 11.22 -3.82 10.60
CA THR A 145 11.57 -2.56 11.27
C THR A 145 11.41 -1.36 10.34
N PRO A 146 11.21 -0.15 10.87
CA PRO A 146 11.19 1.08 10.07
C PRO A 146 12.46 1.28 9.23
N GLU A 147 13.62 0.85 9.73
CA GLU A 147 14.88 0.85 8.98
C GLU A 147 14.81 -0.09 7.75
N GLY A 148 14.12 -1.22 7.89
CA GLY A 148 13.87 -2.15 6.77
C GLY A 148 12.99 -1.53 5.69
N VAL A 149 11.96 -0.79 6.06
CA VAL A 149 11.11 -0.02 5.12
C VAL A 149 11.95 1.02 4.38
N ARG A 150 12.81 1.77 5.10
CA ARG A 150 13.75 2.73 4.50
C ARG A 150 14.73 2.05 3.54
N ALA A 151 15.27 0.90 3.88
CA ALA A 151 16.20 0.17 3.02
C ALA A 151 15.57 -0.29 1.70
N ILE A 152 14.29 -0.69 1.71
CA ILE A 152 13.55 -0.99 0.48
C ILE A 152 13.41 0.27 -0.39
N TYR A 153 13.04 1.39 0.21
CA TYR A 153 12.93 2.67 -0.50
C TYR A 153 14.26 3.07 -1.14
N ASP A 154 15.35 3.06 -0.38
CA ASP A 154 16.68 3.40 -0.87
C ASP A 154 17.12 2.51 -2.03
N ARG A 155 16.82 1.20 -1.96
CA ARG A 155 17.10 0.25 -3.04
C ARG A 155 16.33 0.59 -4.32
N VAL A 156 15.02 0.84 -4.20
CA VAL A 156 14.15 1.08 -5.35
C VAL A 156 14.43 2.44 -5.99
N MET A 157 14.76 3.44 -5.17
CA MET A 157 14.98 4.82 -5.61
C MET A 157 16.46 5.16 -5.89
N ASP A 158 17.36 4.17 -5.86
CA ASP A 158 18.80 4.39 -6.04
C ASP A 158 19.12 5.12 -7.36
N GLY A 159 19.67 6.32 -7.24
CA GLY A 159 20.07 7.18 -8.35
C GLY A 159 18.93 7.93 -9.05
N GLU A 160 17.70 7.90 -8.54
CA GLU A 160 16.54 8.61 -9.11
C GLU A 160 16.15 9.86 -8.32
N LEU A 161 16.52 9.91 -7.04
CA LEU A 161 16.18 11.04 -6.19
C LEU A 161 17.04 12.26 -6.53
N ASP A 162 16.41 13.39 -6.77
CA ASP A 162 17.08 14.68 -6.69
C ASP A 162 17.21 15.12 -5.22
N ASP A 163 18.04 16.13 -4.97
CA ASP A 163 18.34 16.61 -3.63
C ASP A 163 17.08 17.08 -2.84
N ALA A 164 16.01 17.46 -3.54
CA ALA A 164 14.78 17.94 -2.93
C ALA A 164 13.85 16.81 -2.44
N HIS A 165 14.03 15.60 -2.96
CA HIS A 165 13.18 14.45 -2.65
C HIS A 165 13.90 13.38 -1.83
N VAL A 166 15.17 13.60 -1.48
CA VAL A 166 15.90 12.73 -0.54
C VAL A 166 15.30 12.91 0.86
N PRO A 167 14.91 11.83 1.54
CA PRO A 167 14.47 11.93 2.93
C PRO A 167 15.52 12.58 3.82
N ASP A 168 15.19 13.70 4.42
CA ASP A 168 16.09 14.59 5.14
C ASP A 168 16.10 14.34 6.66
N GLY A 169 15.29 13.40 7.14
CA GLY A 169 15.28 12.91 8.50
C GLY A 169 16.31 11.83 8.76
N ARG A 170 16.21 11.19 9.93
CA ARG A 170 17.04 10.03 10.26
C ARG A 170 16.70 8.80 9.41
N LEU A 171 15.41 8.53 9.21
CA LEU A 171 14.87 7.43 8.41
C LEU A 171 13.94 7.92 7.31
N PHE A 172 13.11 8.90 7.62
CA PHE A 172 12.06 9.40 6.75
C PHE A 172 12.23 10.91 6.51
N ARG A 173 11.25 11.55 5.91
CA ARG A 173 11.22 13.01 5.76
C ARG A 173 10.95 13.71 7.10
N LYS A 174 11.42 14.94 7.24
CA LYS A 174 11.11 15.82 8.38
C LYS A 174 9.97 16.77 8.07
N ASP A 175 9.98 17.34 6.87
CA ASP A 175 9.03 18.35 6.48
C ASP A 175 7.68 17.74 6.11
N GLY A 176 6.62 18.53 6.26
CA GLY A 176 5.26 18.15 5.87
C GLY A 176 5.18 17.89 4.37
N VAL A 177 4.33 16.95 3.96
CA VAL A 177 4.00 16.69 2.57
C VAL A 177 2.48 16.67 2.39
N ASP A 178 2.02 17.32 1.33
CA ASP A 178 0.61 17.37 0.96
C ASP A 178 0.34 16.52 -0.27
N VAL A 179 -0.63 15.63 -0.19
CA VAL A 179 -1.17 14.90 -1.36
C VAL A 179 -2.23 15.78 -2.00
N ILE A 180 -2.01 16.16 -3.25
CA ILE A 180 -2.84 17.13 -3.97
C ILE A 180 -3.63 16.45 -5.08
N ALA A 181 -4.95 16.64 -5.09
CA ALA A 181 -5.81 16.22 -6.20
C ALA A 181 -6.21 17.43 -7.06
N GLY A 182 -6.24 17.24 -8.38
CA GLY A 182 -6.66 18.27 -9.33
C GLY A 182 -5.80 19.54 -9.33
N GLY A 183 -4.54 19.42 -8.87
CA GLY A 183 -3.54 20.49 -8.93
C GLY A 183 -3.60 21.56 -7.84
N VAL A 184 -4.67 21.62 -7.02
CA VAL A 184 -4.82 22.65 -5.97
C VAL A 184 -5.47 22.16 -4.68
N ASN A 185 -6.17 21.04 -4.68
CA ASN A 185 -6.89 20.57 -3.50
C ASN A 185 -6.04 19.60 -2.69
N VAL A 186 -5.62 20.00 -1.50
CA VAL A 186 -4.99 19.08 -0.55
C VAL A 186 -6.04 18.09 -0.06
N ILE A 187 -5.85 16.82 -0.41
CA ILE A 187 -6.75 15.71 -0.02
C ILE A 187 -6.24 14.97 1.20
N HIS A 188 -4.94 15.00 1.44
CA HIS A 188 -4.31 14.41 2.60
C HIS A 188 -3.01 15.14 2.93
N ARG A 189 -2.67 15.18 4.23
CA ARG A 189 -1.37 15.62 4.74
C ARG A 189 -0.69 14.45 5.43
N GLY A 190 0.53 14.16 5.00
CA GLY A 190 1.36 13.17 5.66
C GLY A 190 1.68 13.55 7.09
N LEU A 191 2.03 12.57 7.90
CA LEU A 191 2.35 12.79 9.31
C LEU A 191 3.62 13.64 9.47
N GLU A 192 3.62 14.44 10.51
CA GLU A 192 4.78 15.18 11.01
C GLU A 192 4.69 15.33 12.54
N PRO A 193 5.79 15.42 13.26
CA PRO A 193 7.18 15.28 12.80
C PRO A 193 7.59 13.82 12.51
N GLU A 194 8.85 13.58 12.13
CA GLU A 194 9.40 12.26 11.77
C GLU A 194 9.11 11.16 12.81
N GLU A 195 9.11 11.51 14.10
CA GLU A 195 8.84 10.56 15.19
C GLU A 195 7.46 9.89 15.04
N LYS A 196 6.46 10.66 14.59
CA LYS A 196 5.12 10.11 14.30
C LYS A 196 5.12 9.20 13.07
N ILE A 197 5.95 9.48 12.07
CA ILE A 197 6.13 8.62 10.90
C ILE A 197 6.75 7.30 11.35
N VAL A 198 7.79 7.34 12.18
CA VAL A 198 8.44 6.14 12.72
C VAL A 198 7.45 5.29 13.54
N GLU A 199 6.63 5.94 14.39
CA GLU A 199 5.57 5.26 15.14
C GLU A 199 4.53 4.60 14.23
N ALA A 200 4.08 5.30 13.19
CA ALA A 200 3.15 4.76 12.22
C ALA A 200 3.74 3.58 11.45
N MET A 201 5.00 3.64 11.04
CA MET A 201 5.68 2.53 10.36
C MET A 201 5.85 1.32 11.28
N ALA A 202 6.18 1.53 12.55
CA ALA A 202 6.24 0.44 13.54
C ALA A 202 4.87 -0.21 13.73
N SER A 203 3.79 0.60 13.83
CA SER A 203 2.41 0.10 13.93
C SER A 203 1.96 -0.63 12.67
N MET A 204 2.32 -0.13 11.49
CA MET A 204 2.08 -0.79 10.20
C MET A 204 2.68 -2.20 10.16
N LEU A 205 3.93 -2.34 10.59
CA LEU A 205 4.62 -3.62 10.62
C LEU A 205 3.99 -4.58 11.64
N ALA A 206 3.61 -4.06 12.81
CA ALA A 206 2.90 -4.86 13.82
C ALA A 206 1.53 -5.37 13.33
N LEU A 207 0.79 -4.56 12.54
CA LEU A 207 -0.46 -4.99 11.92
C LEU A 207 -0.25 -6.10 10.88
N ALA A 208 0.86 -6.07 10.15
CA ALA A 208 1.18 -7.10 9.17
C ALA A 208 1.45 -8.47 9.82
N GLU A 209 1.94 -8.48 11.05
CA GLU A 209 2.26 -9.69 11.83
C GLU A 209 1.14 -10.12 12.79
N ASP A 210 0.03 -9.38 12.86
CA ASP A 210 -1.08 -9.67 13.79
C ASP A 210 -1.86 -10.92 13.37
N GLU A 211 -1.64 -12.04 14.07
CA GLU A 211 -2.36 -13.30 13.84
C GLU A 211 -3.87 -13.21 14.12
N GLY A 212 -4.33 -12.21 14.86
CA GLY A 212 -5.76 -11.94 15.13
C GLY A 212 -6.48 -11.30 13.96
N LEU A 213 -5.73 -10.75 13.00
CA LEU A 213 -6.27 -10.07 11.82
C LEU A 213 -6.07 -10.96 10.57
N PRO A 214 -7.14 -11.28 9.81
CA PRO A 214 -6.98 -12.03 8.57
C PRO A 214 -5.96 -11.36 7.63
N SER A 215 -5.05 -12.12 7.03
CA SER A 215 -3.88 -11.62 6.28
C SER A 215 -4.23 -10.59 5.20
N LEU A 216 -5.35 -10.79 4.48
CA LEU A 216 -5.80 -9.79 3.49
C LEU A 216 -6.21 -8.47 4.14
N TYR A 217 -6.80 -8.51 5.33
CA TYR A 217 -7.19 -7.31 6.08
C TYR A 217 -5.98 -6.65 6.73
N ALA A 218 -5.02 -7.45 7.22
CA ALA A 218 -3.73 -6.96 7.68
C ALA A 218 -3.00 -6.19 6.58
N ALA A 219 -2.91 -6.74 5.37
CA ALA A 219 -2.31 -6.08 4.22
C ALA A 219 -3.01 -4.75 3.86
N LEU A 220 -4.36 -4.73 3.86
CA LEU A 220 -5.12 -3.50 3.59
C LEU A 220 -4.91 -2.44 4.68
N ALA A 221 -4.90 -2.83 5.96
CA ALA A 221 -4.71 -1.93 7.08
C ALA A 221 -3.28 -1.37 7.10
N SER A 222 -2.28 -2.22 6.86
CA SER A 222 -0.87 -1.82 6.77
C SER A 222 -0.64 -0.86 5.60
N HIS A 223 -1.18 -1.16 4.43
CA HIS A 223 -1.10 -0.26 3.28
C HIS A 223 -1.76 1.09 3.56
N TYR A 224 -2.96 1.09 4.16
CA TYR A 224 -3.62 2.34 4.55
C TYR A 224 -2.76 3.17 5.51
N LEU A 225 -2.13 2.53 6.50
CA LEU A 225 -1.31 3.25 7.48
C LEU A 225 -0.01 3.80 6.85
N PHE A 226 0.56 3.08 5.88
CA PHE A 226 1.67 3.58 5.06
C PHE A 226 1.29 4.85 4.30
N GLU A 227 0.17 4.81 3.57
CA GLU A 227 -0.36 5.95 2.82
C GLU A 227 -0.77 7.12 3.74
N TYR A 228 -1.32 6.81 4.92
CA TYR A 228 -1.67 7.82 5.92
C TYR A 228 -0.43 8.53 6.48
N ALA A 229 0.62 7.79 6.76
CA ALA A 229 1.87 8.36 7.23
C ALA A 229 2.61 9.13 6.15
N HIS A 230 2.57 8.67 4.90
CA HIS A 230 3.28 9.20 3.73
C HIS A 230 4.76 9.46 4.05
N PRO A 231 5.57 8.41 4.29
CA PRO A 231 6.87 8.54 4.94
C PRO A 231 7.96 9.17 4.07
N PHE A 232 7.74 9.29 2.77
CA PHE A 232 8.67 9.83 1.77
C PHE A 232 8.10 11.06 1.06
N TYR A 233 8.93 11.77 0.27
CA TYR A 233 8.52 12.91 -0.55
C TYR A 233 7.91 12.47 -1.86
#